data_7a09e018a5c881165163efd48696c187
#
_entry.id   7a09e018a5c881165163efd48696c187
#
_cell.length_a   1.000
_cell.length_b   1.000
_cell.length_c   1.000
_cell.angle_alpha   90.00
_cell.angle_beta   90.00
_cell.angle_gamma   90.00
#
_symmetry.space_group_name_H-M   'P 1'
#
loop_
_entity.id
_entity.type
_entity.pdbx_description
1 polymer ?
#
loop_
_entity_poly.entity_id
_entity_poly.type
_entity_poly.pdbx_seq_one_letter_code
_entity_poly.pdbx_strand_id
1 'polypeptide(L)'
;DDEILKVGWSPVGEVPYLRFMHVRIYDSWLHLEDCRAPLGHPSCAGGRPAEMSVAEVTTAAGFVIGKKAGAPDGSRVEVTLTGPVAATIRVAVDGRARVVEELDGEPTATLALSSNDWLALTGGRVDPVPLIEDGRVALGGDLVLARQLAERLAFTI
;
A
#
# COMPACT_ATOMS: atom_id res chain seq x y z
N ASP A 1 1.19 -11.44 -27.15
CA ASP A 1 2.03 -10.25 -27.49
C ASP A 1 3.23 -10.22 -26.58
N ASP A 2 4.36 -10.80 -27.02
CA ASP A 2 5.59 -10.91 -26.22
C ASP A 2 6.29 -9.56 -25.99
N GLU A 3 5.90 -8.52 -26.72
CA GLU A 3 6.44 -7.16 -26.59
C GLU A 3 6.20 -6.57 -25.19
N ILE A 4 5.06 -6.83 -24.57
CA ILE A 4 4.70 -6.31 -23.25
C ILE A 4 5.54 -6.94 -22.13
N LEU A 5 6.14 -8.09 -22.39
CA LEU A 5 7.02 -8.81 -21.46
C LEU A 5 8.50 -8.44 -21.62
N LYS A 6 8.86 -7.66 -22.66
CA LYS A 6 10.23 -7.23 -22.86
C LYS A 6 10.68 -6.32 -21.72
N VAL A 7 11.87 -6.61 -21.19
CA VAL A 7 12.51 -5.79 -20.15
C VAL A 7 13.10 -4.55 -20.80
N GLY A 8 12.83 -3.40 -20.20
CA GLY A 8 13.36 -2.11 -20.60
C GLY A 8 13.56 -1.21 -19.39
N TRP A 9 14.24 -0.10 -19.63
CA TRP A 9 14.45 0.89 -18.57
C TRP A 9 13.14 1.65 -18.28
N SER A 10 12.89 1.89 -17.00
CA SER A 10 11.75 2.66 -16.52
C SER A 10 12.13 3.44 -15.25
N PRO A 11 11.31 4.40 -14.78
CA PRO A 11 11.53 5.10 -13.50
C PRO A 11 11.63 4.19 -12.28
N VAL A 12 11.12 2.96 -12.38
CA VAL A 12 11.22 1.94 -11.31
C VAL A 12 12.33 0.91 -11.54
N GLY A 13 13.23 1.19 -12.49
CA GLY A 13 14.35 0.34 -12.87
C GLY A 13 14.11 -0.45 -14.15
N GLU A 14 14.98 -1.44 -14.41
CA GLU A 14 14.82 -2.37 -15.53
C GLU A 14 13.75 -3.41 -15.21
N VAL A 15 12.59 -3.27 -15.82
CA VAL A 15 11.42 -4.14 -15.60
C VAL A 15 10.70 -4.42 -16.92
N PRO A 16 9.86 -5.48 -16.99
CA PRO A 16 8.98 -5.69 -18.12
C PRO A 16 8.07 -4.48 -18.34
N TYR A 17 7.75 -4.15 -19.59
CA TYR A 17 6.86 -3.05 -19.94
C TYR A 17 5.49 -3.17 -19.24
N LEU A 18 4.97 -4.40 -19.10
CA LEU A 18 3.75 -4.66 -18.32
C LEU A 18 3.84 -4.11 -16.89
N ARG A 19 4.98 -4.32 -16.22
CA ARG A 19 5.20 -3.81 -14.86
C ARG A 19 5.19 -2.28 -14.83
N PHE A 20 5.80 -1.64 -15.82
CA PHE A 20 5.75 -0.19 -15.96
C PHE A 20 4.32 0.32 -16.16
N MET A 21 3.50 -0.39 -16.95
CA MET A 21 2.09 -0.03 -17.16
C MET A 21 1.27 -0.11 -15.86
N HIS A 22 1.54 -1.07 -14.98
CA HIS A 22 0.89 -1.11 -13.66
C HIS A 22 1.21 0.12 -12.83
N VAL A 23 2.48 0.55 -12.79
CA VAL A 23 2.89 1.81 -12.14
C VAL A 23 2.15 3.01 -12.74
N ARG A 24 2.02 3.08 -14.08
CA ARG A 24 1.31 4.16 -14.77
C ARG A 24 -0.18 4.19 -14.44
N ILE A 25 -0.82 3.03 -14.27
CA ILE A 25 -2.24 2.97 -13.88
C ILE A 25 -2.41 3.51 -12.46
N TYR A 26 -1.55 3.10 -11.53
CA TYR A 26 -1.56 3.61 -10.16
C TYR A 26 -1.33 5.14 -10.11
N ASP A 27 -0.32 5.62 -10.79
CA ASP A 27 -0.01 7.05 -10.90
C ASP A 27 -1.20 7.86 -11.45
N SER A 28 -1.77 7.40 -12.56
CA SER A 28 -2.95 8.04 -13.17
C SER A 28 -4.19 7.99 -12.27
N TRP A 29 -4.38 6.90 -11.53
CA TRP A 29 -5.48 6.76 -10.57
C TRP A 29 -5.31 7.78 -9.42
N LEU A 30 -4.11 7.92 -8.84
CA LEU A 30 -3.83 8.91 -7.80
C LEU A 30 -4.12 10.33 -8.28
N HIS A 31 -3.61 10.71 -9.45
CA HIS A 31 -3.85 12.05 -10.01
C HIS A 31 -5.33 12.29 -10.36
N LEU A 32 -6.06 11.27 -10.76
CA LEU A 32 -7.51 11.38 -10.93
C LEU A 32 -8.19 11.71 -9.60
N GLU A 33 -7.82 11.04 -8.51
CA GLU A 33 -8.35 11.33 -7.18
C GLU A 33 -7.93 12.72 -6.69
N ASP A 34 -6.69 13.15 -6.97
CA ASP A 34 -6.20 14.51 -6.68
C ASP A 34 -7.09 15.59 -7.34
N CYS A 35 -7.62 15.31 -8.53
CA CYS A 35 -8.56 16.21 -9.23
C CYS A 35 -9.99 16.10 -8.69
N ARG A 36 -10.45 14.90 -8.35
CA ARG A 36 -11.86 14.64 -7.96
C ARG A 36 -12.17 15.13 -6.55
N ALA A 37 -11.25 14.90 -5.60
CA ALA A 37 -11.48 15.22 -4.20
C ALA A 37 -11.79 16.72 -3.95
N PRO A 38 -11.02 17.69 -4.49
CA PRO A 38 -11.33 19.11 -4.31
C PRO A 38 -12.65 19.56 -4.96
N LEU A 39 -13.12 18.82 -5.97
CA LEU A 39 -14.38 19.10 -6.67
C LEU A 39 -15.59 18.43 -5.99
N GLY A 40 -15.37 17.70 -4.90
CA GLY A 40 -16.43 16.96 -4.22
C GLY A 40 -17.01 15.81 -5.03
N HIS A 41 -16.30 15.34 -6.06
CA HIS A 41 -16.75 14.17 -6.83
C HIS A 41 -16.50 12.88 -6.06
N PRO A 42 -17.40 11.87 -6.19
CA PRO A 42 -17.19 10.57 -5.58
C PRO A 42 -15.86 9.94 -6.03
N SER A 43 -15.15 9.31 -5.11
CA SER A 43 -13.92 8.59 -5.43
C SER A 43 -14.15 7.43 -6.42
N CYS A 44 -13.19 7.16 -7.27
CA CYS A 44 -13.10 5.96 -8.10
C CYS A 44 -12.58 4.76 -7.28
N ALA A 45 -13.19 4.54 -6.11
CA ALA A 45 -12.73 3.58 -5.09
C ALA A 45 -12.73 2.12 -5.56
N GLY A 46 -13.50 1.77 -6.57
CA GLY A 46 -13.65 0.39 -7.05
C GLY A 46 -13.35 0.24 -8.53
N GLY A 47 -13.49 -1.02 -8.99
CA GLY A 47 -13.26 -1.41 -10.37
C GLY A 47 -11.78 -1.62 -10.70
N ARG A 48 -11.53 -2.01 -11.94
CA ARG A 48 -10.22 -2.50 -12.39
C ARG A 48 -9.04 -1.56 -12.10
N PRO A 49 -9.14 -0.22 -12.32
CA PRO A 49 -8.02 0.68 -11.99
C PRO A 49 -7.67 0.70 -10.51
N ALA A 50 -8.67 0.69 -9.61
CA ALA A 50 -8.44 0.65 -8.17
C ALA A 50 -7.85 -0.71 -7.73
N GLU A 51 -8.33 -1.83 -8.27
CA GLU A 51 -7.77 -3.16 -8.04
C GLU A 51 -6.29 -3.23 -8.45
N MET A 52 -5.96 -2.73 -9.62
CA MET A 52 -4.58 -2.68 -10.11
C MET A 52 -3.71 -1.75 -9.27
N SER A 53 -4.26 -0.64 -8.77
CA SER A 53 -3.54 0.27 -7.88
C SER A 53 -3.22 -0.37 -6.53
N VAL A 54 -4.18 -1.07 -5.93
CA VAL A 54 -3.94 -1.85 -4.68
C VAL A 54 -2.89 -2.94 -4.92
N ALA A 55 -2.99 -3.68 -6.02
CA ALA A 55 -2.02 -4.71 -6.36
C ALA A 55 -0.60 -4.13 -6.55
N GLU A 56 -0.50 -2.96 -7.21
CA GLU A 56 0.76 -2.26 -7.39
C GLU A 56 1.39 -1.86 -6.05
N VAL A 57 0.63 -1.24 -5.16
CA VAL A 57 1.11 -0.84 -3.83
C VAL A 57 1.46 -2.07 -2.99
N THR A 58 0.72 -3.17 -3.13
CA THR A 58 1.03 -4.44 -2.46
C THR A 58 2.43 -4.95 -2.84
N THR A 59 2.84 -4.81 -4.09
CA THR A 59 4.20 -5.22 -4.50
C THR A 59 5.29 -4.41 -3.80
N ALA A 60 5.01 -3.17 -3.42
CA ALA A 60 5.91 -2.29 -2.71
C ALA A 60 5.85 -2.44 -1.17
N ALA A 61 4.87 -3.19 -0.63
CA ALA A 61 4.60 -3.23 0.81
C ALA A 61 5.81 -3.69 1.64
N GLY A 62 6.62 -4.62 1.13
CA GLY A 62 7.86 -5.01 1.81
C GLY A 62 8.84 -3.84 1.99
N PHE A 63 9.01 -3.02 0.94
CA PHE A 63 9.83 -1.81 1.02
C PHE A 63 9.22 -0.76 1.96
N VAL A 64 7.91 -0.54 1.85
CA VAL A 64 7.18 0.46 2.66
C VAL A 64 7.26 0.10 4.14
N ILE A 65 6.86 -1.11 4.51
CA ILE A 65 6.83 -1.59 5.90
C ILE A 65 8.24 -1.71 6.49
N GLY A 66 9.16 -2.33 5.74
CA GLY A 66 10.50 -2.58 6.26
C GLY A 66 11.40 -1.35 6.26
N LYS A 67 11.52 -0.67 5.12
CA LYS A 67 12.52 0.41 4.97
C LYS A 67 11.95 1.80 5.30
N LYS A 68 10.75 2.13 4.82
CA LYS A 68 10.16 3.45 5.04
C LYS A 68 9.59 3.56 6.46
N ALA A 69 8.76 2.63 6.86
CA ALA A 69 8.13 2.64 8.17
C ALA A 69 9.04 2.08 9.28
N GLY A 70 10.08 1.32 8.91
CA GLY A 70 11.12 0.89 9.84
C GLY A 70 10.68 -0.24 10.78
N ALA A 71 9.91 -1.20 10.26
CA ALA A 71 9.56 -2.39 11.02
C ALA A 71 10.84 -3.15 11.42
N PRO A 72 11.04 -3.46 12.72
CA PRO A 72 12.21 -4.17 13.19
C PRO A 72 12.26 -5.61 12.70
N ASP A 73 13.44 -6.20 12.75
CA ASP A 73 13.61 -7.62 12.45
C ASP A 73 12.75 -8.51 13.34
N GLY A 74 12.22 -9.61 12.80
CA GLY A 74 11.25 -10.48 13.46
C GLY A 74 9.80 -9.97 13.41
N SER A 75 9.54 -8.78 12.83
CA SER A 75 8.17 -8.28 12.69
C SER A 75 7.35 -9.11 11.71
N ARG A 76 6.11 -9.35 12.09
CA ARG A 76 5.06 -9.94 11.26
C ARG A 76 3.91 -8.94 11.20
N VAL A 77 3.72 -8.32 10.04
CA VAL A 77 2.73 -7.25 9.86
C VAL A 77 1.60 -7.74 8.96
N GLU A 78 0.38 -7.56 9.41
CA GLU A 78 -0.80 -7.82 8.60
C GLU A 78 -1.59 -6.51 8.38
N VAL A 79 -1.89 -6.21 7.12
CA VAL A 79 -2.73 -5.09 6.72
C VAL A 79 -3.99 -5.65 6.09
N THR A 80 -5.13 -5.44 6.73
CA THR A 80 -6.46 -5.83 6.22
C THR A 80 -7.11 -4.64 5.54
N LEU A 81 -7.35 -4.75 4.24
CA LEU A 81 -8.06 -3.77 3.45
C LEU A 81 -9.54 -4.14 3.35
N THR A 82 -10.40 -3.19 3.65
CA THR A 82 -11.86 -3.28 3.52
C THR A 82 -12.37 -2.40 2.40
N GLY A 83 -13.70 -2.45 2.13
CA GLY A 83 -14.33 -1.61 1.12
C GLY A 83 -14.28 -2.23 -0.28
N PRO A 84 -14.25 -1.38 -1.34
CA PRO A 84 -14.44 -1.86 -2.71
C PRO A 84 -13.35 -2.81 -3.22
N VAL A 85 -12.13 -2.69 -2.70
CA VAL A 85 -11.00 -3.59 -3.03
C VAL A 85 -10.49 -4.22 -1.73
N ALA A 86 -11.19 -5.25 -1.28
CA ALA A 86 -10.80 -6.00 -0.08
C ALA A 86 -9.57 -6.87 -0.37
N ALA A 87 -8.60 -6.83 0.54
CA ALA A 87 -7.38 -7.63 0.45
C ALA A 87 -6.73 -7.80 1.82
N THR A 88 -5.88 -8.80 1.97
CA THR A 88 -4.99 -8.95 3.12
C THR A 88 -3.54 -8.96 2.63
N ILE A 89 -2.73 -8.05 3.16
CA ILE A 89 -1.32 -7.91 2.82
C ILE A 89 -0.51 -8.35 4.03
N ARG A 90 0.36 -9.32 3.85
CA ARG A 90 1.21 -9.85 4.91
C ARG A 90 2.66 -9.57 4.59
N VAL A 91 3.37 -9.02 5.57
CA VAL A 91 4.80 -8.70 5.44
C VAL A 91 5.55 -9.32 6.60
N ALA A 92 6.50 -10.18 6.29
CA ALA A 92 7.45 -10.73 7.25
C ALA A 92 8.80 -10.00 7.12
N VAL A 93 9.42 -9.70 8.25
CA VAL A 93 10.76 -9.08 8.31
C VAL A 93 11.72 -10.12 8.91
N ASP A 94 12.56 -10.68 8.07
CA ASP A 94 13.65 -11.60 8.41
C ASP A 94 14.89 -11.14 7.65
N GLY A 95 15.73 -10.33 8.31
CA GLY A 95 16.83 -9.60 7.71
C GLY A 95 16.39 -8.63 6.61
N ARG A 96 15.32 -8.96 5.87
CA ARG A 96 14.70 -8.13 4.85
C ARG A 96 13.18 -8.32 4.85
N ALA A 97 12.44 -7.21 4.81
CA ALA A 97 11.00 -7.25 4.70
C ALA A 97 10.53 -7.76 3.33
N ARG A 98 9.58 -8.68 3.31
CA ARG A 98 8.99 -9.28 2.11
C ARG A 98 7.50 -9.47 2.28
N VAL A 99 6.75 -9.30 1.21
CA VAL A 99 5.36 -9.74 1.15
C VAL A 99 5.36 -11.26 1.09
N VAL A 100 4.51 -11.87 1.92
CA VAL A 100 4.37 -13.34 2.04
C VAL A 100 2.90 -13.73 1.92
N GLU A 101 2.64 -14.96 1.53
CA GLU A 101 1.26 -15.49 1.49
C GLU A 101 0.74 -15.77 2.90
N GLU A 102 1.59 -16.31 3.77
CA GLU A 102 1.27 -16.63 5.16
C GLU A 102 2.39 -16.13 6.09
N LEU A 103 2.01 -15.72 7.30
CA LEU A 103 2.94 -15.37 8.36
C LEU A 103 3.29 -16.63 9.16
N ASP A 104 4.54 -16.74 9.58
CA ASP A 104 4.98 -17.76 10.53
C ASP A 104 4.61 -17.32 11.95
N GLY A 105 3.35 -17.56 12.32
CA GLY A 105 2.75 -17.22 13.60
C GLY A 105 1.90 -15.94 13.58
N GLU A 106 1.46 -15.54 14.78
CA GLU A 106 0.57 -14.40 14.95
C GLU A 106 1.24 -13.07 14.51
N PRO A 107 0.47 -12.14 13.91
CA PRO A 107 0.98 -10.81 13.58
C PRO A 107 1.49 -10.07 14.83
N THR A 108 2.65 -9.46 14.75
CA THR A 108 3.18 -8.59 15.80
C THR A 108 2.50 -7.21 15.78
N ALA A 109 2.07 -6.76 14.59
CA ALA A 109 1.29 -5.53 14.42
C ALA A 109 0.28 -5.71 13.30
N THR A 110 -0.90 -5.13 13.47
CA THR A 110 -1.96 -5.16 12.46
C THR A 110 -2.47 -3.76 12.16
N LEU A 111 -2.85 -3.53 10.90
CA LEU A 111 -3.56 -2.35 10.43
C LEU A 111 -4.83 -2.80 9.74
N ALA A 112 -5.97 -2.18 10.03
CA ALA A 112 -7.20 -2.40 9.27
C ALA A 112 -7.79 -1.05 8.83
N LEU A 113 -8.01 -0.90 7.52
CA LEU A 113 -8.46 0.34 6.91
C LEU A 113 -9.14 0.08 5.57
N SER A 114 -9.78 1.11 5.01
CA SER A 114 -10.34 0.99 3.66
C SER A 114 -9.22 0.96 2.60
N SER A 115 -9.50 0.32 1.46
CA SER A 115 -8.58 0.34 0.31
C SER A 115 -8.29 1.76 -0.19
N ASN A 116 -9.26 2.67 -0.06
CA ASN A 116 -9.07 4.09 -0.38
C ASN A 116 -8.10 4.78 0.58
N ASP A 117 -8.27 4.57 1.89
CA ASP A 117 -7.36 5.16 2.88
C ASP A 117 -5.96 4.58 2.72
N TRP A 118 -5.85 3.28 2.39
CA TRP A 118 -4.57 2.65 2.08
C TRP A 118 -3.85 3.34 0.92
N LEU A 119 -4.56 3.54 -0.21
CA LEU A 119 -3.98 4.20 -1.39
C LEU A 119 -3.67 5.69 -1.12
N ALA A 120 -4.52 6.39 -0.36
CA ALA A 120 -4.30 7.79 0.00
C ALA A 120 -3.09 7.95 0.95
N LEU A 121 -2.95 7.09 1.96
CA LEU A 121 -1.82 7.09 2.89
C LEU A 121 -0.51 6.74 2.18
N THR A 122 -0.50 5.67 1.41
CA THR A 122 0.71 5.22 0.69
C THR A 122 1.10 6.19 -0.41
N GLY A 123 0.14 6.88 -0.99
CA GLY A 123 0.33 7.98 -1.93
C GLY A 123 0.71 9.32 -1.31
N GLY A 124 0.75 9.43 0.04
CA GLY A 124 1.08 10.67 0.73
C GLY A 124 0.04 11.79 0.57
N ARG A 125 -1.24 11.44 0.32
CA ARG A 125 -2.33 12.41 0.04
C ARG A 125 -3.09 12.83 1.30
N VAL A 126 -2.93 12.13 2.40
CA VAL A 126 -3.62 12.40 3.66
C VAL A 126 -2.67 12.27 4.84
N ASP A 127 -2.95 13.05 5.87
CA ASP A 127 -2.27 12.92 7.17
C ASP A 127 -2.81 11.65 7.87
N PRO A 128 -1.94 10.72 8.29
CA PRO A 128 -2.36 9.52 9.00
C PRO A 128 -2.96 9.79 10.38
N VAL A 129 -2.55 10.86 11.08
CA VAL A 129 -2.94 11.09 12.47
C VAL A 129 -4.46 11.21 12.63
N PRO A 130 -5.18 12.06 11.88
CA PRO A 130 -6.64 12.12 11.98
C PRO A 130 -7.32 10.78 11.65
N LEU A 131 -6.82 10.02 10.69
CA LEU A 131 -7.41 8.74 10.33
C LEU A 131 -7.29 7.69 11.45
N ILE A 132 -6.19 7.74 12.21
CA ILE A 132 -5.98 6.89 13.39
C ILE A 132 -6.93 7.33 14.51
N GLU A 133 -7.01 8.63 14.79
CA GLU A 133 -7.83 9.18 15.87
C GLU A 133 -9.33 8.97 15.64
N ASP A 134 -9.79 9.05 14.38
CA ASP A 134 -11.17 8.80 13.98
C ASP A 134 -11.50 7.29 13.86
N GLY A 135 -10.51 6.40 14.05
CA GLY A 135 -10.68 4.95 13.94
C GLY A 135 -10.82 4.43 12.50
N ARG A 136 -10.55 5.27 11.49
CA ARG A 136 -10.50 4.85 10.07
C ARG A 136 -9.31 3.94 9.78
N VAL A 137 -8.24 4.09 10.57
CA VAL A 137 -7.12 3.16 10.63
C VAL A 137 -7.14 2.51 12.00
N ALA A 138 -7.62 1.27 12.08
CA ALA A 138 -7.61 0.48 13.31
C ALA A 138 -6.23 -0.17 13.47
N LEU A 139 -5.67 -0.02 14.67
CA LEU A 139 -4.36 -0.55 15.05
C LEU A 139 -4.53 -1.76 15.96
N GLY A 140 -3.67 -2.78 15.81
CA GLY A 140 -3.67 -3.94 16.69
C GLY A 140 -2.28 -4.55 16.89
N GLY A 141 -2.19 -5.53 17.81
CA GLY A 141 -0.92 -6.09 18.22
C GLY A 141 -0.09 -5.11 19.04
N ASP A 142 1.19 -4.96 18.73
CA ASP A 142 2.03 -3.90 19.30
C ASP A 142 1.58 -2.53 18.74
N LEU A 143 0.85 -1.79 19.55
CA LEU A 143 0.25 -0.51 19.16
C LEU A 143 1.30 0.58 18.86
N VAL A 144 2.48 0.50 19.46
CA VAL A 144 3.57 1.45 19.19
C VAL A 144 4.10 1.21 17.77
N LEU A 145 4.37 -0.05 17.45
CA LEU A 145 4.79 -0.43 16.11
C LEU A 145 3.70 -0.15 15.08
N ALA A 146 2.45 -0.57 15.34
CA ALA A 146 1.33 -0.36 14.43
C ALA A 146 1.12 1.12 14.11
N ARG A 147 1.19 2.01 15.11
CA ARG A 147 1.12 3.46 14.93
C ARG A 147 2.28 3.99 14.10
N GLN A 148 3.51 3.60 14.42
CA GLN A 148 4.70 3.97 13.65
C GLN A 148 4.55 3.56 12.17
N LEU A 149 4.05 2.36 11.91
CA LEU A 149 3.82 1.87 10.56
C LEU A 149 2.79 2.74 9.84
N ALA A 150 1.63 2.99 10.45
CA ALA A 150 0.55 3.79 9.86
C ALA A 150 1.01 5.23 9.53
N GLU A 151 1.81 5.85 10.40
CA GLU A 151 2.33 7.20 10.23
C GLU A 151 3.39 7.33 9.11
N ARG A 152 3.97 6.20 8.65
CA ARG A 152 5.10 6.20 7.70
C ARG A 152 4.83 5.43 6.41
N LEU A 153 3.57 5.24 6.06
CA LEU A 153 3.19 4.50 4.85
C LEU A 153 3.52 5.24 3.55
N ALA A 154 3.60 6.57 3.57
CA ALA A 154 3.85 7.36 2.38
C ALA A 154 5.19 7.00 1.71
N PHE A 155 5.15 6.58 0.45
CA PHE A 155 6.35 6.22 -0.30
C PHE A 155 6.42 6.80 -1.72
N THR A 156 5.32 7.33 -2.22
CA THR A 156 5.27 8.10 -3.47
C THR A 156 5.29 9.60 -3.19
N ILE A 157 5.68 10.38 -4.17
CA ILE A 157 5.76 11.85 -4.11
C ILE A 157 4.51 12.45 -4.73
#